data_dc0ac2cb90830ed32d9eaa37691a9e9e
#
_entry.id   dc0ac2cb90830ed32d9eaa37691a9e9e
#
_cell.length_a   1.000
_cell.length_b   1.000
_cell.length_c   1.000
_cell.angle_alpha   90.00
_cell.angle_beta   90.00
_cell.angle_gamma   90.00
#
_symmetry.space_group_name_H-M   'P 1'
#
loop_
_entity.id
_entity.type
_entity.pdbx_description
1 polymer ?
#
loop_
_entity_poly.entity_id
_entity_poly.type
_entity_poly.pdbx_seq_one_letter_code
_entity_poly.pdbx_strand_id
1 'polypeptide(L)'
;ISISNQIISILDDAKAENLKIIDLTNKSSIADSFIIATCRSTRHADSTADELVRYLKKVGIKCPNPEGRPQCDWIIVDAGSILVHLFRQETRDLYNLEKLWEINFDSSETKLA
;
A
#
# COMPACT_ATOMS: atom_id res chain seq x y z
N ILE A 1 -10.63 9.21 -14.32
CA ILE A 1 -10.68 8.32 -13.15
C ILE A 1 -9.30 8.22 -12.56
N SER A 2 -9.18 8.41 -11.26
CA SER A 2 -7.87 8.42 -10.62
C SER A 2 -7.30 7.00 -10.49
N ILE A 3 -5.97 6.93 -10.51
CA ILE A 3 -5.27 5.67 -10.34
C ILE A 3 -5.57 5.06 -8.96
N SER A 4 -5.65 5.89 -7.92
CA SER A 4 -5.93 5.37 -6.58
C SER A 4 -7.31 4.71 -6.52
N ASN A 5 -8.32 5.26 -7.17
CA ASN A 5 -9.64 4.64 -7.22
C ASN A 5 -9.62 3.30 -7.94
N GLN A 6 -8.84 3.21 -9.02
CA GLN A 6 -8.70 1.95 -9.76
C GLN A 6 -7.99 0.90 -8.91
N ILE A 7 -6.95 1.29 -8.20
CA ILE A 7 -6.23 0.37 -7.31
C ILE A 7 -7.16 -0.13 -6.21
N ILE A 8 -7.94 0.75 -5.61
CA ILE A 8 -8.90 0.36 -4.57
C ILE A 8 -9.91 -0.62 -5.13
N SER A 9 -10.40 -0.39 -6.34
CA SER A 9 -11.36 -1.30 -6.99
C SER A 9 -10.75 -2.69 -7.20
N ILE A 10 -9.50 -2.75 -7.65
CA ILE A 10 -8.79 -4.02 -7.85
C ILE A 10 -8.63 -4.75 -6.51
N LEU A 11 -8.24 -4.03 -5.47
CA LEU A 11 -8.06 -4.63 -4.14
C LEU A 11 -9.39 -5.17 -3.60
N ASP A 12 -10.46 -4.43 -3.79
CA ASP A 12 -11.79 -4.85 -3.35
C ASP A 12 -12.24 -6.10 -4.11
N ASP A 13 -12.05 -6.11 -5.42
CA ASP A 13 -12.40 -7.27 -6.26
C ASP A 13 -11.58 -8.50 -5.87
N ALA A 14 -10.34 -8.29 -5.45
CA ALA A 14 -9.45 -9.37 -5.02
C ALA A 14 -9.70 -9.80 -3.57
N LYS A 15 -10.71 -9.23 -2.93
CA LYS A 15 -11.10 -9.56 -1.55
C LYS A 15 -10.07 -9.16 -0.50
N ALA A 16 -9.24 -8.18 -0.78
CA ALA A 16 -8.38 -7.59 0.23
C ALA A 16 -9.25 -6.87 1.26
N GLU A 17 -8.79 -6.83 2.50
CA GLU A 17 -9.59 -6.34 3.63
C GLU A 17 -8.94 -5.14 4.29
N ASN A 18 -9.74 -4.38 5.02
CA ASN A 18 -9.27 -3.27 5.85
C ASN A 18 -8.41 -2.28 5.08
N LEU A 19 -8.92 -1.85 3.93
CA LEU A 19 -8.21 -0.87 3.10
C LEU A 19 -8.11 0.47 3.83
N LYS A 20 -6.91 1.04 3.80
CA LYS A 20 -6.66 2.36 4.37
C LYS A 20 -5.79 3.17 3.42
N ILE A 21 -6.13 4.44 3.25
CA ILE A 21 -5.33 5.37 2.47
C ILE A 21 -4.69 6.36 3.43
N ILE A 22 -3.38 6.51 3.32
CA ILE A 22 -2.63 7.51 4.09
C ILE A 22 -2.12 8.56 3.11
N ASP A 23 -2.57 9.79 3.28
CA ASP A 23 -2.13 10.90 2.45
C ASP A 23 -0.79 11.42 2.95
N LEU A 24 0.22 11.37 2.10
CA LEU A 24 1.57 11.80 2.40
C LEU A 24 1.96 13.07 1.66
N THR A 25 1.03 13.70 0.98
CA THR A 25 1.30 14.91 0.20
C THR A 25 1.94 15.97 1.10
N ASN A 26 3.06 16.51 0.64
CA ASN A 26 3.87 17.49 1.39
C ASN A 26 4.49 16.95 2.69
N LYS A 27 4.39 15.64 2.94
CA LYS A 27 4.93 15.00 4.16
C LYS A 27 6.00 13.97 3.86
N SER A 28 6.09 13.54 2.60
CA SER A 28 7.08 12.57 2.17
C SER A 28 7.49 12.88 0.75
N SER A 29 8.78 12.69 0.46
CA SER A 29 9.28 12.78 -0.92
C SER A 29 9.23 11.43 -1.64
N ILE A 30 8.87 10.35 -0.93
CA ILE A 30 8.86 9.00 -1.46
C ILE A 30 7.59 8.75 -2.27
N ALA A 31 6.45 9.18 -1.75
CA ALA A 31 5.16 8.94 -2.38
C ALA A 31 4.16 9.99 -1.92
N ASP A 32 3.10 10.17 -2.71
CA ASP A 32 2.00 11.05 -2.35
C ASP A 32 1.02 10.37 -1.41
N SER A 33 0.93 9.05 -1.49
CA SER A 33 0.05 8.29 -0.59
C SER A 33 0.49 6.85 -0.47
N PHE A 34 0.09 6.22 0.63
CA PHE A 34 0.10 4.78 0.79
C PHE A 34 -1.33 4.26 0.70
N ILE A 35 -1.48 3.10 0.09
CA ILE A 35 -2.71 2.33 0.20
C ILE A 35 -2.33 1.04 0.91
N ILE A 36 -2.97 0.76 2.04
CA ILE A 36 -2.66 -0.41 2.86
C ILE A 36 -3.87 -1.33 2.86
N ALA A 37 -3.63 -2.61 2.62
CA ALA A 37 -4.67 -3.62 2.62
C ALA A 37 -4.16 -4.89 3.28
N THR A 38 -5.08 -5.67 3.84
CA THR A 38 -4.78 -6.95 4.46
C THR A 38 -5.19 -8.07 3.54
N CYS A 39 -4.30 -9.04 3.35
CA CYS A 39 -4.55 -10.26 2.60
C CYS A 39 -4.60 -11.44 3.55
N ARG A 40 -5.46 -12.42 3.23
CA ARG A 40 -5.72 -13.55 4.14
C ARG A 40 -4.59 -14.57 4.19
N SER A 41 -3.75 -14.59 3.16
CA SER A 41 -2.66 -15.56 3.08
C SER A 41 -1.54 -14.98 2.22
N THR A 42 -0.38 -15.63 2.26
CA THR A 42 0.73 -15.25 1.40
C THR A 42 0.38 -15.42 -0.08
N ARG A 43 -0.35 -16.50 -0.40
CA ARG A 43 -0.82 -16.73 -1.77
C ARG A 43 -1.79 -15.63 -2.22
N HIS A 44 -2.67 -15.21 -1.36
CA HIS A 44 -3.62 -14.13 -1.63
C HIS A 44 -2.87 -12.82 -1.91
N ALA A 45 -1.89 -12.50 -1.07
CA ALA A 45 -1.06 -11.31 -1.27
C ALA A 45 -0.31 -11.37 -2.60
N ASP A 46 0.27 -12.52 -2.92
CA ASP A 46 1.03 -12.71 -4.14
C ASP A 46 0.16 -12.53 -5.39
N SER A 47 -1.01 -13.16 -5.41
CA SER A 47 -1.91 -13.05 -6.56
C SER A 47 -2.50 -11.64 -6.70
N THR A 48 -2.77 -10.98 -5.58
CA THR A 48 -3.26 -9.60 -5.60
C THR A 48 -2.20 -8.65 -6.16
N ALA A 49 -0.94 -8.86 -5.77
CA ALA A 49 0.17 -8.09 -6.32
C ALA A 49 0.29 -8.28 -7.82
N ASP A 50 0.13 -9.51 -8.31
CA ASP A 50 0.18 -9.79 -9.75
C ASP A 50 -0.93 -9.06 -10.51
N GLU A 51 -2.13 -9.03 -9.95
CA GLU A 51 -3.24 -8.31 -10.58
C GLU A 51 -2.96 -6.81 -10.66
N LEU A 52 -2.41 -6.23 -9.60
CA LEU A 52 -2.04 -4.81 -9.60
C LEU A 52 -0.97 -4.53 -10.64
N VAL A 53 0.07 -5.35 -10.71
CA VAL A 53 1.15 -5.16 -11.68
C VAL A 53 0.62 -5.24 -13.11
N ARG A 54 -0.26 -6.20 -13.39
CA ARG A 54 -0.86 -6.31 -14.72
C ARG A 54 -1.66 -5.05 -15.09
N TYR A 55 -2.44 -4.55 -14.15
CA TYR A 55 -3.19 -3.32 -14.39
C TYR A 55 -2.27 -2.14 -14.67
N LEU A 56 -1.23 -1.96 -13.84
CA LEU A 56 -0.31 -0.84 -13.97
C LEU A 56 0.41 -0.88 -15.31
N LYS A 57 0.85 -2.06 -15.75
CA LYS A 57 1.47 -2.21 -17.06
C LYS A 57 0.49 -1.88 -18.18
N LYS A 58 -0.76 -2.32 -18.03
CA LYS A 58 -1.80 -2.09 -19.04
C LYS A 58 -2.05 -0.61 -19.26
N VAL A 59 -2.00 0.20 -18.21
CA VAL A 59 -2.24 1.64 -18.31
C VAL A 59 -0.96 2.45 -18.48
N GLY A 60 0.17 1.78 -18.70
CA GLY A 60 1.43 2.45 -19.02
C GLY A 60 2.19 3.03 -17.84
N ILE A 61 1.91 2.58 -16.64
CA ILE A 61 2.64 3.03 -15.46
C ILE A 61 3.82 2.10 -15.24
N LYS A 62 5.02 2.67 -15.15
CA LYS A 62 6.21 1.89 -14.82
C LYS A 62 6.08 1.36 -13.40
N CYS A 63 6.17 0.04 -13.28
CA CYS A 63 6.05 -0.65 -12.01
C CYS A 63 7.24 -1.58 -11.85
N PRO A 64 8.18 -1.26 -10.95
CA PRO A 64 9.27 -2.19 -10.65
C PRO A 64 8.71 -3.51 -10.09
N ASN A 65 9.54 -4.54 -10.07
CA ASN A 65 9.13 -5.79 -9.46
C ASN A 65 8.73 -5.54 -8.01
N PRO A 66 7.58 -6.09 -7.58
CA PRO A 66 7.17 -5.89 -6.18
C PRO A 66 8.21 -6.39 -5.20
N GLU A 67 8.35 -5.66 -4.10
CA GLU A 67 9.23 -6.06 -3.00
C GLU A 67 8.45 -6.94 -2.03
N GLY A 68 9.14 -7.88 -1.38
CA GLY A 68 8.51 -8.72 -0.36
C GLY A 68 8.31 -10.17 -0.77
N ARG A 69 8.70 -10.55 -1.98
CA ARG A 69 8.67 -11.94 -2.44
C ARG A 69 10.01 -12.61 -2.15
N PRO A 70 10.04 -13.92 -1.93
CA PRO A 70 8.92 -14.87 -2.00
C PRO A 70 8.11 -15.03 -0.72
N GLN A 71 8.50 -14.39 0.39
CA GLN A 71 7.82 -14.58 1.68
C GLN A 71 6.37 -14.13 1.65
N CYS A 72 6.09 -12.99 1.01
CA CYS A 72 4.74 -12.45 0.81
C CYS A 72 3.97 -12.12 2.08
N ASP A 73 4.69 -11.83 3.17
CA ASP A 73 4.07 -11.33 4.41
C ASP A 73 3.76 -9.84 4.31
N TRP A 74 4.54 -9.15 3.52
CA TRP A 74 4.41 -7.72 3.26
C TRP A 74 4.95 -7.45 1.87
N ILE A 75 4.04 -7.22 0.92
CA ILE A 75 4.42 -6.92 -0.46
C ILE A 75 4.18 -5.44 -0.71
N ILE A 76 5.15 -4.78 -1.33
CA ILE A 76 5.02 -3.38 -1.73
C ILE A 76 4.96 -3.33 -3.25
N VAL A 77 3.89 -2.73 -3.78
CA VAL A 77 3.73 -2.49 -5.20
C VAL A 77 3.86 -0.99 -5.45
N ASP A 78 4.86 -0.62 -6.24
CA ASP A 78 5.16 0.77 -6.55
C ASP A 78 4.34 1.20 -7.78
N ALA A 79 3.36 2.05 -7.56
CA ALA A 79 2.50 2.58 -8.61
C ALA A 79 2.85 4.05 -8.94
N GLY A 80 4.11 4.43 -8.79
CA GLY A 80 4.58 5.79 -9.03
C GLY A 80 4.38 6.64 -7.78
N SER A 81 3.38 7.49 -7.77
CA SER A 81 3.11 8.35 -6.61
C SER A 81 2.40 7.62 -5.47
N ILE A 82 1.98 6.38 -5.69
CA ILE A 82 1.26 5.59 -4.69
C ILE A 82 2.04 4.31 -4.42
N LEU A 83 2.31 4.04 -3.14
CA LEU A 83 2.88 2.76 -2.73
C LEU A 83 1.76 1.93 -2.11
N VAL A 84 1.51 0.76 -2.71
CA VAL A 84 0.48 -0.17 -2.22
C VAL A 84 1.15 -1.19 -1.33
N HIS A 85 0.69 -1.28 -0.08
CA HIS A 85 1.20 -2.21 0.91
C HIS A 85 0.19 -3.33 1.13
N LEU A 86 0.58 -4.54 0.81
CA LEU A 86 -0.25 -5.73 1.00
C LEU A 86 0.34 -6.52 2.16
N PHE A 87 -0.40 -6.62 3.26
CA PHE A 87 0.06 -7.26 4.48
C PHE A 87 -0.76 -8.48 4.83
N ARG A 88 -0.12 -9.47 5.43
CA ARG A 88 -0.85 -10.40 6.28
C ARG A 88 -1.21 -9.68 7.57
N GLN A 89 -2.29 -10.09 8.23
CA GLN A 89 -2.79 -9.38 9.41
C GLN A 89 -1.74 -9.28 10.51
N GLU A 90 -1.02 -10.36 10.79
CA GLU A 90 0.00 -10.38 11.84
C GLU A 90 1.12 -9.39 11.55
N THR A 91 1.53 -9.31 10.28
CA THR A 91 2.61 -8.40 9.87
C THR A 91 2.13 -6.95 9.92
N ARG A 92 0.90 -6.70 9.51
CA ARG A 92 0.31 -5.37 9.58
C ARG A 92 0.27 -4.86 11.01
N ASP A 93 -0.17 -5.73 11.94
CA ASP A 93 -0.23 -5.38 13.35
C ASP A 93 1.16 -5.12 13.93
N LEU A 94 2.13 -5.93 13.53
CA LEU A 94 3.49 -5.82 14.04
C LEU A 94 4.15 -4.50 13.64
N TYR A 95 4.07 -4.14 12.37
CA TYR A 95 4.73 -2.93 11.87
C TYR A 95 3.87 -1.68 12.06
N ASN A 96 2.57 -1.81 11.92
CA ASN A 96 1.60 -0.75 12.18
C ASN A 96 1.97 0.58 11.53
N LEU A 97 2.15 0.56 10.21
CA LEU A 97 2.53 1.76 9.44
C LEU A 97 1.54 2.89 9.61
N GLU A 98 0.26 2.57 9.70
CA GLU A 98 -0.80 3.55 9.85
C GLU A 98 -0.59 4.41 11.08
N LYS A 99 -0.35 3.77 12.21
CA LYS A 99 -0.13 4.47 13.47
C LYS A 99 1.20 5.21 13.47
N LEU A 100 2.22 4.61 12.88
CA LEU A 100 3.55 5.23 12.79
C LEU A 100 3.48 6.58 12.10
N TRP A 101 2.80 6.65 10.95
CA TRP A 101 2.67 7.90 10.20
C TRP A 101 1.78 8.90 10.92
N GLU A 102 0.69 8.46 11.52
CA GLU A 102 -0.19 9.32 12.31
C GLU A 102 0.56 9.92 13.50
N ILE A 103 1.26 9.09 14.25
CA ILE A 103 2.01 9.53 15.42
C ILE A 103 3.12 10.49 15.04
N ASN A 104 3.85 10.22 13.97
CA ASN A 104 4.93 11.09 13.54
C ASN A 104 4.45 12.50 13.23
N PHE A 105 3.32 12.63 12.55
CA PHE A 105 2.76 13.93 12.23
C PHE A 105 2.25 14.64 13.47
N ASP A 106 1.51 13.92 14.31
CA ASP A 106 1.00 14.48 15.56
C ASP A 106 2.14 14.91 16.49
N SER A 107 3.17 14.09 16.59
CA SER A 107 4.34 14.42 17.40
C SER A 107 5.04 15.66 16.90
N SER A 108 5.15 15.82 15.59
CA SER A 108 5.76 17.01 15.00
C SER A 108 4.96 18.26 15.33
N GLU A 109 3.65 18.19 15.22
CA GLU A 109 2.77 19.30 15.58
C GLU A 109 2.87 19.64 17.04
N THR A 110 2.88 18.63 17.89
CA THR A 110 3.01 18.82 19.33
C THR A 110 4.31 19.49 19.70
N LYS A 111 5.40 19.10 19.06
CA LYS A 111 6.71 19.70 19.32
C LYS A 111 6.79 21.15 18.88
N LEU A 112 6.08 21.50 17.82
CA LEU A 112 6.05 22.85 17.31
C LEU A 112 5.15 23.75 18.14
N ALA A 113 4.19 23.18 18.78
CA ALA A 113 3.28 23.91 19.65
C ALA A 113 3.94 24.20 20.99
#